data_935cd30b1983aebcec72da9fb6ee5222
#
_entry.id   935cd30b1983aebcec72da9fb6ee5222
#
_cell.length_a   1.000
_cell.length_b   1.000
_cell.length_c   1.000
_cell.angle_alpha   90.00
_cell.angle_beta   90.00
_cell.angle_gamma   90.00
#
_symmetry.space_group_name_H-M   'P 1'
#
loop_
_entity.id
_entity.type
_entity.pdbx_description
1 polymer ?
#
loop_
_entity_poly.entity_id
_entity_poly.type
_entity_poly.pdbx_seq_one_letter_code
_entity_poly.pdbx_strand_id
1 'polypeptide(L)'
;MAPYRVVAVSEGLAERVRTSRKSPGYGHPAHSELATGYGPCRLCLRDFEVGVERRLLFTLDPFHGFETFPLPGPVFIHEEACDRYPEDAGFPPDLLSHDLTVAAYARGRVLRAEERVGAGEAEGAVGRLLARGDVDYLHVRDTEAGCYDFRIERA
;
A
#
# COMPACT_ATOMS: atom_id res chain seq x y z
N MET A 1 10.87 15.21 -9.95
CA MET A 1 10.70 13.76 -10.19
C MET A 1 11.40 13.00 -9.06
N ALA A 2 10.72 12.08 -8.45
CA ALA A 2 11.27 11.26 -7.37
C ALA A 2 12.23 10.21 -7.93
N PRO A 3 13.29 9.78 -7.17
CA PRO A 3 14.23 8.75 -7.60
C PRO A 3 13.65 7.34 -7.55
N TYR A 4 12.43 7.19 -7.16
CA TYR A 4 11.71 5.93 -7.07
C TYR A 4 10.24 6.13 -7.48
N ARG A 5 9.54 5.02 -7.70
CA ARG A 5 8.11 5.06 -7.99
C ARG A 5 7.33 4.53 -6.80
N VAL A 6 6.24 5.20 -6.47
CA VAL A 6 5.24 4.73 -5.51
C VAL A 6 4.14 4.05 -6.30
N VAL A 7 3.92 2.77 -6.05
CA VAL A 7 2.98 1.96 -6.84
C VAL A 7 1.79 1.60 -5.96
N ALA A 8 0.73 2.38 -6.07
CA ALA A 8 -0.55 2.10 -5.43
C ALA A 8 -1.25 0.94 -6.14
N VAL A 9 -2.31 0.41 -5.53
CA VAL A 9 -3.15 -0.55 -6.26
C VAL A 9 -3.64 0.06 -7.57
N SER A 10 -3.87 -0.78 -8.57
CA SER A 10 -4.29 -0.28 -9.88
C SER A 10 -5.72 0.24 -9.86
N GLU A 11 -6.02 1.18 -10.76
CA GLU A 11 -7.40 1.64 -10.95
C GLU A 11 -8.32 0.50 -11.37
N GLY A 12 -7.82 -0.44 -12.18
CA GLY A 12 -8.59 -1.60 -12.60
C GLY A 12 -8.97 -2.51 -11.43
N LEU A 13 -8.07 -2.70 -10.46
CA LEU A 13 -8.38 -3.48 -9.27
C LEU A 13 -9.44 -2.77 -8.42
N ALA A 14 -9.27 -1.47 -8.19
CA ALA A 14 -10.21 -0.68 -7.40
C ALA A 14 -11.61 -0.70 -8.04
N GLU A 15 -11.69 -0.52 -9.36
CA GLU A 15 -12.96 -0.56 -10.09
C GLU A 15 -13.63 -1.93 -9.97
N ARG A 16 -12.85 -3.00 -10.06
CA ARG A 16 -13.36 -4.37 -9.91
C ARG A 16 -13.94 -4.60 -8.52
N VAL A 17 -13.25 -4.15 -7.47
CA VAL A 17 -13.74 -4.28 -6.09
C VAL A 17 -15.03 -3.48 -5.90
N ARG A 18 -15.07 -2.25 -6.39
CA ARG A 18 -16.25 -1.38 -6.28
C ARG A 18 -17.48 -1.95 -7.02
N THR A 19 -17.24 -2.56 -8.17
CA THR A 19 -18.31 -3.12 -9.00
C THR A 19 -18.80 -4.47 -8.47
N SER A 20 -17.87 -5.40 -8.19
CA SER A 20 -18.21 -6.75 -7.77
C SER A 20 -18.57 -6.85 -6.29
N ARG A 21 -18.06 -5.93 -5.47
CA ARG A 21 -18.18 -5.98 -4.01
C ARG A 21 -17.59 -7.26 -3.42
N LYS A 22 -16.51 -7.75 -4.06
CA LYS A 22 -15.80 -8.98 -3.65
C LYS A 22 -14.31 -8.76 -3.70
N SER A 23 -13.58 -9.54 -2.87
CA SER A 23 -12.13 -9.58 -2.91
C SER A 23 -11.67 -10.32 -4.17
N PRO A 24 -10.91 -9.66 -5.07
CA PRO A 24 -10.48 -10.28 -6.32
C PRO A 24 -9.60 -11.53 -6.07
N GLY A 25 -9.93 -12.62 -6.74
CA GLY A 25 -9.22 -13.90 -6.60
C GLY A 25 -9.63 -14.75 -5.41
N TYR A 26 -10.37 -14.20 -4.44
CA TYR A 26 -10.82 -14.92 -3.24
C TYR A 26 -12.33 -15.10 -3.18
N GLY A 27 -13.08 -14.16 -3.72
CA GLY A 27 -14.53 -14.28 -3.89
C GLY A 27 -15.37 -13.94 -2.66
N HIS A 28 -14.77 -13.74 -1.48
CA HIS A 28 -15.55 -13.32 -0.31
C HIS A 28 -15.90 -11.83 -0.39
N PRO A 29 -16.96 -11.40 0.32
CA PRO A 29 -17.47 -10.04 0.19
C PRO A 29 -16.47 -8.98 0.64
N ALA A 30 -16.45 -7.84 -0.08
CA ALA A 30 -15.82 -6.62 0.41
C ALA A 30 -16.79 -5.94 1.37
N HIS A 31 -16.29 -5.51 2.53
CA HIS A 31 -17.10 -4.90 3.57
C HIS A 31 -17.12 -3.38 3.43
N SER A 32 -18.32 -2.81 3.31
CA SER A 32 -18.53 -1.36 3.25
C SER A 32 -18.76 -0.80 4.64
N GLU A 33 -18.04 0.25 4.98
CA GLU A 33 -18.20 0.93 6.26
C GLU A 33 -17.89 2.42 6.16
N LEU A 34 -18.43 3.19 7.10
CA LEU A 34 -18.03 4.57 7.32
C LEU A 34 -16.64 4.56 7.98
N ALA A 35 -15.70 5.36 7.50
CA ALA A 35 -14.34 5.37 8.03
C ALA A 35 -14.31 5.77 9.50
N THR A 36 -13.61 4.98 10.31
CA THR A 36 -13.56 5.14 11.78
C THR A 36 -12.16 5.42 12.31
N GLY A 37 -11.27 5.97 11.57
CA GLY A 37 -9.93 6.31 12.03
C GLY A 37 -8.90 5.68 11.14
N TYR A 38 -8.19 4.71 11.63
CA TYR A 38 -6.97 4.21 11.04
C TYR A 38 -7.11 3.54 9.67
N GLY A 39 -6.10 3.70 8.84
CA GLY A 39 -5.95 3.01 7.57
C GLY A 39 -6.18 3.93 6.36
N PRO A 40 -5.16 4.12 5.51
CA PRO A 40 -5.30 4.92 4.29
C PRO A 40 -5.99 4.16 3.17
N CYS A 41 -6.49 4.91 2.20
CA CYS A 41 -6.95 4.35 0.93
C CYS A 41 -5.75 3.88 0.11
N ARG A 42 -5.76 2.61 -0.34
CA ARG A 42 -4.63 2.02 -1.09
C ARG A 42 -4.58 2.47 -2.56
N LEU A 43 -5.60 3.20 -3.01
CA LEU A 43 -5.60 3.76 -4.38
C LEU A 43 -5.04 5.18 -4.42
N CYS A 44 -5.58 6.10 -3.62
CA CYS A 44 -5.14 7.48 -3.60
C CYS A 44 -4.04 7.77 -2.56
N LEU A 45 -3.79 6.83 -1.65
CA LEU A 45 -2.80 6.88 -0.59
C LEU A 45 -2.96 8.09 0.35
N ARG A 46 -4.21 8.53 0.52
CA ARG A 46 -4.58 9.55 1.51
C ARG A 46 -5.36 8.90 2.64
N ASP A 47 -5.29 9.52 3.81
CA ASP A 47 -6.13 9.12 4.92
C ASP A 47 -7.60 9.38 4.60
N PHE A 48 -8.48 8.56 5.19
CA PHE A 48 -9.92 8.81 5.10
C PHE A 48 -10.33 9.95 6.04
N GLU A 49 -11.29 10.73 5.59
CA GLU A 49 -11.97 11.68 6.47
C GLU A 49 -12.94 10.90 7.36
N VAL A 50 -12.55 10.74 8.61
CA VAL A 50 -13.28 9.93 9.60
C VAL A 50 -14.68 10.48 9.82
N GLY A 51 -15.68 9.60 9.81
CA GLY A 51 -17.07 9.98 10.01
C GLY A 51 -17.75 10.59 8.79
N VAL A 52 -17.05 10.74 7.67
CA VAL A 52 -17.55 11.37 6.44
C VAL A 52 -17.40 10.43 5.24
N GLU A 53 -16.19 9.94 5.00
CA GLU A 53 -15.91 9.09 3.85
C GLU A 53 -16.23 7.62 4.14
N ARG A 54 -16.73 6.94 3.12
CA ARG A 54 -16.96 5.49 3.17
C ARG A 54 -15.79 4.76 2.54
N ARG A 55 -15.55 3.55 3.03
CA ARG A 55 -14.43 2.71 2.56
C ARG A 55 -14.88 1.26 2.38
N LEU A 56 -14.16 0.54 1.51
CA LEU A 56 -14.33 -0.89 1.30
C LEU A 56 -13.15 -1.62 1.88
N LEU A 57 -13.41 -2.58 2.76
CA LEU A 57 -12.41 -3.50 3.29
C LEU A 57 -12.46 -4.80 2.49
N PHE A 58 -11.34 -5.21 1.92
CA PHE A 58 -11.25 -6.44 1.13
C PHE A 58 -9.87 -7.09 1.30
N THR A 59 -9.74 -8.32 0.83
CA THR A 59 -8.47 -9.04 0.87
C THR A 59 -7.67 -8.79 -0.40
N LEU A 60 -6.43 -8.37 -0.21
CA LEU A 60 -5.46 -8.13 -1.28
C LEU A 60 -4.25 -9.02 -1.08
N ASP A 61 -3.75 -9.61 -2.16
CA ASP A 61 -2.42 -10.19 -2.21
C ASP A 61 -1.46 -9.16 -2.82
N PRO A 62 -0.59 -8.51 -2.02
CA PRO A 62 0.30 -7.47 -2.53
C PRO A 62 1.40 -7.99 -3.45
N PHE A 63 1.60 -9.30 -3.48
CA PHE A 63 2.59 -9.94 -4.35
C PHE A 63 1.99 -10.48 -5.66
N HIS A 64 0.65 -10.39 -5.80
CA HIS A 64 -0.03 -10.92 -6.99
C HIS A 64 0.49 -10.30 -8.28
N GLY A 65 0.83 -11.13 -9.25
CA GLY A 65 1.36 -10.68 -10.53
C GLY A 65 2.80 -10.18 -10.47
N PHE A 66 3.40 -10.13 -9.29
CA PHE A 66 4.76 -9.65 -9.06
C PHE A 66 5.66 -10.75 -8.47
N GLU A 67 5.10 -11.57 -7.60
CA GLU A 67 5.79 -12.72 -6.99
C GLU A 67 4.89 -13.95 -7.01
N THR A 68 5.50 -15.12 -6.88
CA THR A 68 4.79 -16.40 -6.93
C THR A 68 4.23 -16.85 -5.58
N PHE A 69 4.74 -16.26 -4.49
CA PHE A 69 4.31 -16.62 -3.13
C PHE A 69 3.35 -15.56 -2.60
N PRO A 70 2.05 -15.88 -2.50
CA PRO A 70 1.06 -14.91 -2.03
C PRO A 70 1.19 -14.64 -0.53
N LEU A 71 0.78 -13.45 -0.13
CA LEU A 71 0.60 -13.08 1.26
C LEU A 71 -0.62 -12.16 1.35
N PRO A 72 -1.83 -12.73 1.27
CA PRO A 72 -3.04 -11.91 1.29
C PRO A 72 -3.30 -11.31 2.67
N GLY A 73 -3.90 -10.14 2.68
CA GLY A 73 -4.32 -9.46 3.89
C GLY A 73 -5.38 -8.41 3.62
N PRO A 74 -6.00 -7.87 4.67
CA PRO A 74 -7.06 -6.89 4.52
C PRO A 74 -6.50 -5.50 4.20
N VAL A 75 -7.13 -4.80 3.27
CA VAL A 75 -6.81 -3.41 2.93
C VAL A 75 -8.08 -2.62 2.62
N PHE A 76 -7.97 -1.30 2.71
CA PHE A 76 -9.05 -0.38 2.37
C PHE A 76 -8.79 0.35 1.06
N ILE A 77 -9.85 0.64 0.34
CA ILE A 77 -9.91 1.67 -0.69
C ILE A 77 -11.16 2.53 -0.43
N HIS A 78 -11.21 3.75 -0.98
CA HIS A 78 -12.45 4.52 -0.97
C HIS A 78 -13.55 3.72 -1.68
N GLU A 79 -14.73 3.71 -1.11
CA GLU A 79 -15.90 3.09 -1.76
C GLU A 79 -16.29 3.88 -3.01
N GLU A 80 -16.19 5.21 -2.93
CA GLU A 80 -16.43 6.10 -4.05
C GLU A 80 -15.16 6.34 -4.83
N ALA A 81 -15.28 6.80 -6.08
CA ALA A 81 -14.13 7.04 -6.94
C ALA A 81 -13.16 8.06 -6.35
N CYS A 82 -11.89 7.79 -6.46
CA CYS A 82 -10.81 8.71 -6.14
C CYS A 82 -9.68 8.51 -7.15
N ASP A 83 -8.78 9.48 -7.23
CA ASP A 83 -7.66 9.40 -8.17
C ASP A 83 -6.54 8.52 -7.62
N ARG A 84 -5.99 7.68 -8.48
CA ARG A 84 -4.80 6.90 -8.14
C ARG A 84 -3.63 7.84 -7.83
N TYR A 85 -2.87 7.50 -6.80
CA TYR A 85 -1.67 8.25 -6.45
C TYR A 85 -0.67 8.21 -7.62
N PRO A 86 -0.13 9.37 -8.04
CA PRO A 86 0.82 9.42 -9.15
C PRO A 86 2.15 8.74 -8.77
N GLU A 87 2.66 7.91 -9.67
CA GLU A 87 3.88 7.12 -9.39
C GLU A 87 5.13 7.99 -9.16
N ASP A 88 5.17 9.16 -9.75
CA ASP A 88 6.32 10.07 -9.69
C ASP A 88 6.19 11.19 -8.65
N ALA A 89 5.16 11.16 -7.81
CA ALA A 89 4.89 12.22 -6.83
C ALA A 89 5.73 12.14 -5.55
N GLY A 90 6.56 11.12 -5.41
CA GLY A 90 7.34 10.91 -4.19
C GLY A 90 6.57 10.20 -3.10
N PHE A 91 7.06 10.25 -1.88
CA PHE A 91 6.41 9.56 -0.76
C PHE A 91 5.08 10.24 -0.43
N PRO A 92 3.99 9.47 -0.22
CA PRO A 92 2.66 10.06 0.05
C PRO A 92 2.68 10.93 1.31
N PRO A 93 2.33 12.23 1.21
CA PRO A 93 2.41 13.14 2.36
C PRO A 93 1.58 12.71 3.56
N ASP A 94 0.37 12.18 3.33
CA ASP A 94 -0.52 11.75 4.41
C ASP A 94 0.08 10.61 5.23
N LEU A 95 0.94 9.79 4.61
CA LEU A 95 1.54 8.63 5.28
C LEU A 95 2.83 8.97 6.01
N LEU A 96 3.41 10.15 5.81
CA LEU A 96 4.64 10.56 6.49
C LEU A 96 4.47 10.69 8.00
N SER A 97 3.26 10.91 8.49
CA SER A 97 2.97 11.02 9.92
C SER A 97 2.69 9.67 10.60
N HIS A 98 2.59 8.60 9.83
CA HIS A 98 2.29 7.27 10.35
C HIS A 98 3.56 6.55 10.80
N ASP A 99 3.40 5.61 11.75
CA ASP A 99 4.44 4.65 12.08
C ASP A 99 4.42 3.54 11.03
N LEU A 100 5.48 3.45 10.25
CA LEU A 100 5.54 2.56 9.08
C LEU A 100 6.70 1.57 9.22
N THR A 101 6.56 0.44 8.52
CA THR A 101 7.64 -0.52 8.33
C THR A 101 7.93 -0.60 6.84
N VAL A 102 9.18 -0.36 6.48
CA VAL A 102 9.66 -0.47 5.10
C VAL A 102 10.39 -1.79 4.98
N ALA A 103 9.81 -2.73 4.24
CA ALA A 103 10.35 -4.06 4.03
C ALA A 103 11.00 -4.15 2.66
N ALA A 104 12.26 -4.57 2.62
CA ALA A 104 13.05 -4.64 1.39
C ALA A 104 13.17 -6.10 0.93
N TYR A 105 12.73 -6.35 -0.29
CA TYR A 105 12.69 -7.68 -0.88
C TYR A 105 13.61 -7.81 -2.10
N ALA A 106 14.20 -9.00 -2.26
CA ALA A 106 14.65 -9.50 -3.54
C ALA A 106 13.54 -10.32 -4.19
N ARG A 107 13.62 -10.54 -5.51
CA ARG A 107 12.67 -11.39 -6.24
C ARG A 107 12.54 -12.77 -5.57
N GLY A 108 11.35 -13.35 -5.69
CA GLY A 108 10.99 -14.57 -4.97
C GLY A 108 10.48 -14.30 -3.57
N ARG A 109 10.12 -13.05 -3.26
CA ARG A 109 9.65 -12.62 -1.95
C ARG A 109 10.70 -12.90 -0.85
N VAL A 110 11.96 -12.70 -1.17
CA VAL A 110 13.06 -12.90 -0.21
C VAL A 110 13.29 -11.61 0.58
N LEU A 111 12.91 -11.62 1.85
CA LEU A 111 13.11 -10.46 2.73
C LEU A 111 14.60 -10.27 3.03
N ARG A 112 15.14 -9.10 2.68
CA ARG A 112 16.54 -8.75 2.91
C ARG A 112 16.75 -7.87 4.13
N ALA A 113 15.82 -6.95 4.37
CA ALA A 113 15.90 -6.02 5.50
C ALA A 113 14.53 -5.41 5.78
N GLU A 114 14.35 -4.94 6.99
CA GLU A 114 13.19 -4.15 7.39
C GLU A 114 13.67 -2.98 8.26
N GLU A 115 13.04 -1.82 8.08
CA GLU A 115 13.23 -0.68 8.98
C GLU A 115 11.87 -0.20 9.46
N ARG A 116 11.74 -0.09 10.77
CA ARG A 116 10.60 0.58 11.39
C ARG A 116 10.92 2.05 11.50
N VAL A 117 10.01 2.90 11.06
CA VAL A 117 10.22 4.35 11.02
C VAL A 117 9.06 5.07 11.67
N GLY A 118 9.39 6.15 12.38
CA GLY A 118 8.40 7.07 12.92
C GLY A 118 8.08 8.18 11.94
N ALA A 119 7.29 9.13 12.42
CA ALA A 119 6.88 10.28 11.62
C ALA A 119 8.07 11.02 11.00
N GLY A 120 8.02 11.25 9.71
CA GLY A 120 9.04 12.00 8.97
C GLY A 120 10.30 11.23 8.60
N GLU A 121 10.42 9.95 8.98
CA GLU A 121 11.66 9.16 8.78
C GLU A 121 11.60 8.23 7.56
N ALA A 122 10.42 8.06 6.95
CA ALA A 122 10.22 7.05 5.92
C ALA A 122 11.08 7.28 4.67
N GLU A 123 11.21 8.53 4.22
CA GLU A 123 11.97 8.86 3.01
C GLU A 123 13.44 8.47 3.15
N GLY A 124 14.03 8.70 4.32
CA GLY A 124 15.42 8.30 4.58
C GLY A 124 15.60 6.79 4.53
N ALA A 125 14.68 6.03 5.10
CA ALA A 125 14.70 4.57 5.05
C ALA A 125 14.58 4.05 3.61
N VAL A 126 13.69 4.62 2.82
CA VAL A 126 13.54 4.27 1.40
C VAL A 126 14.86 4.46 0.66
N GLY A 127 15.53 5.60 0.85
CA GLY A 127 16.81 5.87 0.22
C GLY A 127 17.88 4.86 0.60
N ARG A 128 18.00 4.55 1.89
CA ARG A 128 18.98 3.57 2.38
C ARG A 128 18.75 2.17 1.82
N LEU A 129 17.49 1.72 1.82
CA LEU A 129 17.16 0.37 1.38
C LEU A 129 17.27 0.22 -0.13
N LEU A 130 16.86 1.23 -0.91
CA LEU A 130 17.02 1.19 -2.37
C LEU A 130 18.48 1.29 -2.82
N ALA A 131 19.37 1.83 -1.99
CA ALA A 131 20.80 1.87 -2.30
C ALA A 131 21.47 0.49 -2.23
N ARG A 132 20.82 -0.49 -1.59
CA ARG A 132 21.36 -1.85 -1.50
C ARG A 132 21.26 -2.58 -2.84
N GLY A 133 22.36 -3.21 -3.26
CA GLY A 133 22.41 -3.96 -4.51
C GLY A 133 21.64 -5.28 -4.48
N ASP A 134 21.28 -5.78 -3.28
CA ASP A 134 20.54 -7.04 -3.09
C ASP A 134 19.03 -6.85 -2.93
N VAL A 135 18.52 -5.64 -3.16
CA VAL A 135 17.10 -5.30 -3.01
C VAL A 135 16.52 -4.95 -4.37
N ASP A 136 15.39 -5.56 -4.70
CA ASP A 136 14.68 -5.32 -5.96
C ASP A 136 13.51 -4.35 -5.80
N TYR A 137 12.78 -4.43 -4.69
CA TYR A 137 11.63 -3.55 -4.43
C TYR A 137 11.37 -3.44 -2.92
N LEU A 138 10.56 -2.46 -2.54
CA LEU A 138 10.16 -2.27 -1.15
C LEU A 138 8.65 -2.39 -1.03
N HIS A 139 8.18 -2.93 0.10
CA HIS A 139 6.79 -2.78 0.55
C HIS A 139 6.75 -1.88 1.77
N VAL A 140 5.84 -0.92 1.75
CA VAL A 140 5.53 -0.09 2.90
C VAL A 140 4.26 -0.64 3.53
N ARG A 141 4.30 -0.88 4.83
CA ARG A 141 3.15 -1.35 5.58
C ARG A 141 3.01 -0.60 6.90
N ASP A 142 1.82 -0.62 7.44
CA ASP A 142 1.57 -0.10 8.77
C ASP A 142 2.29 -0.94 9.82
N THR A 143 3.00 -0.30 10.74
CA THR A 143 3.76 -1.03 11.76
C THR A 143 2.84 -1.71 12.76
N GLU A 144 1.78 -1.04 13.18
CA GLU A 144 0.89 -1.57 14.22
C GLU A 144 -0.01 -2.68 13.69
N ALA A 145 -0.73 -2.43 12.61
CA ALA A 145 -1.65 -3.41 12.03
C ALA A 145 -0.96 -4.42 11.11
N GLY A 146 0.20 -4.08 10.56
CA GLY A 146 0.93 -4.92 9.63
C GLY A 146 0.40 -4.93 8.21
N CYS A 147 -0.62 -4.12 7.91
CA CYS A 147 -1.27 -4.11 6.60
C CYS A 147 -0.43 -3.40 5.55
N TYR A 148 -0.42 -3.97 4.34
CA TYR A 148 0.25 -3.40 3.18
C TYR A 148 -0.37 -2.05 2.77
N ASP A 149 0.49 -1.07 2.49
CA ASP A 149 0.07 0.23 1.96
C ASP A 149 0.37 0.37 0.47
N PHE A 150 1.63 0.27 0.08
CA PHE A 150 2.05 0.39 -1.33
C PHE A 150 3.45 -0.19 -1.54
N ARG A 151 3.78 -0.36 -2.83
CA ARG A 151 5.11 -0.82 -3.27
C ARG A 151 5.92 0.37 -3.77
N ILE A 152 7.24 0.29 -3.54
CA ILE A 152 8.21 1.23 -4.09
C ILE A 152 9.15 0.46 -5.00
N GLU A 153 9.38 1.01 -6.19
CA GLU A 153 10.31 0.49 -7.18
C GLU A 153 11.30 1.59 -7.58
N ARG A 154 12.46 1.19 -8.06
CA ARG A 154 13.36 2.17 -8.66
C ARG A 154 12.72 2.77 -9.92
N ALA A 155 12.99 4.04 -10.13
CA ALA A 155 12.47 4.75 -11.30
C ALA A 155 13.10 4.22 -12.59
#